data_7c46e471651a09858576c04906814ba3
#
_entry.id   7c46e471651a09858576c04906814ba3
#
_cell.length_a   1.000
_cell.length_b   1.000
_cell.length_c   1.000
_cell.angle_alpha   90.00
_cell.angle_beta   90.00
_cell.angle_gamma   90.00
#
_symmetry.space_group_name_H-M   'P 1'
#
loop_
_entity.id
_entity.type
_entity.pdbx_description
1 polymer ?
#
loop_
_entity_poly.entity_id
_entity_poly.type
_entity_poly.pdbx_seq_one_letter_code
_entity_poly.pdbx_strand_id
1 'polypeptide(L)'
;MNILIAHFCTHWVQCSGGVEKATVGFANELARRGHSVTILYLDQEEGNPYFSLDRQVVTENILFKNHRQVISQKLPVFHRIYREILRPFGLKGPKHVNAVYKGKQYGRRISECLSKYSPDVVVACSPLSAKYVIADGRCQVPVVLMDHDDCNISMPLLSREELQAMGKCKFIQVLLHSFVPVTKMYLPDVPVYVIGNIAEEAKKQAFPGKAKKQYIISCVGSVSHRKNQELLVEAFSKVSKQFSDWNVEIFGG
;
A
#
# COMPACT_ATOMS: atom_id res chain seq x y z
N MET A 1 17.71 4.79 14.75
CA MET A 1 17.13 5.75 13.81
C MET A 1 15.65 5.88 14.08
N ASN A 2 15.09 7.07 13.82
CA ASN A 2 13.66 7.31 13.82
C ASN A 2 13.14 7.10 12.39
N ILE A 3 12.32 6.10 12.19
CA ILE A 3 11.81 5.73 10.86
C ILE A 3 10.30 5.96 10.83
N LEU A 4 9.84 6.73 9.85
CA LEU A 4 8.42 6.96 9.66
C LEU A 4 7.96 6.22 8.41
N ILE A 5 6.93 5.40 8.53
CA ILE A 5 6.31 4.65 7.43
C ILE A 5 4.99 5.34 7.07
N ALA A 6 4.83 5.76 5.82
CA ALA A 6 3.63 6.40 5.32
C ALA A 6 2.79 5.40 4.52
N HIS A 7 1.70 4.92 5.12
CA HIS A 7 0.78 3.94 4.55
C HIS A 7 -0.56 4.60 4.22
N PHE A 8 -0.70 5.13 2.99
CA PHE A 8 -1.89 5.88 2.54
C PHE A 8 -2.56 5.28 1.30
N CYS A 9 -2.20 4.05 0.94
CA CYS A 9 -2.66 3.41 -0.29
C CYS A 9 -3.93 2.57 -0.12
N THR A 10 -4.16 2.04 1.08
CA THR A 10 -5.25 1.12 1.39
C THR A 10 -5.82 1.44 2.77
N HIS A 11 -6.89 0.73 3.18
CA HIS A 11 -7.35 0.75 4.55
C HIS A 11 -6.31 0.11 5.47
N TRP A 12 -6.25 0.57 6.71
CA TRP A 12 -5.32 0.07 7.71
C TRP A 12 -6.02 -0.81 8.75
N VAL A 13 -7.18 -0.34 9.23
CA VAL A 13 -7.89 -0.98 10.35
C VAL A 13 -8.50 -2.29 9.87
N GLN A 14 -8.08 -3.38 10.51
CA GLN A 14 -8.55 -4.75 10.23
C GLN A 14 -8.45 -5.18 8.76
N CYS A 15 -7.59 -4.55 7.96
CA CYS A 15 -7.36 -4.91 6.57
C CYS A 15 -6.31 -6.03 6.47
N SER A 16 -6.66 -7.13 5.82
CA SER A 16 -5.82 -8.33 5.67
C SER A 16 -5.05 -8.39 4.35
N GLY A 17 -4.83 -7.25 3.70
CA GLY A 17 -4.17 -7.15 2.41
C GLY A 17 -2.67 -7.47 2.45
N GLY A 18 -2.09 -7.69 1.26
CA GLY A 18 -0.66 -7.99 1.11
C GLY A 18 0.24 -6.80 1.46
N VAL A 19 -0.21 -5.58 1.18
CA VAL A 19 0.54 -4.35 1.49
C VAL A 19 0.58 -4.13 3.00
N GLU A 20 -0.54 -4.34 3.69
CA GLU A 20 -0.64 -4.27 5.15
C GLU A 20 0.28 -5.31 5.81
N LYS A 21 0.24 -6.56 5.33
CA LYS A 21 1.13 -7.62 5.81
C LYS A 21 2.60 -7.25 5.64
N ALA A 22 2.98 -6.75 4.47
CA ALA A 22 4.35 -6.33 4.18
C ALA A 22 4.77 -5.14 5.06
N THR A 23 3.90 -4.13 5.22
CA THR A 23 4.14 -2.95 6.05
C THR A 23 4.33 -3.33 7.52
N VAL A 24 3.45 -4.17 8.08
CA VAL A 24 3.54 -4.64 9.47
C VAL A 24 4.80 -5.48 9.67
N GLY A 25 5.09 -6.43 8.78
CA GLY A 25 6.29 -7.27 8.86
C GLY A 25 7.58 -6.43 8.82
N PHE A 26 7.62 -5.43 7.94
CA PHE A 26 8.75 -4.51 7.83
C PHE A 26 8.91 -3.64 9.09
N ALA A 27 7.81 -3.08 9.62
CA ALA A 27 7.83 -2.28 10.83
C ALA A 27 8.30 -3.09 12.05
N ASN A 28 7.80 -4.31 12.20
CA ASN A 28 8.19 -5.22 13.28
C ASN A 28 9.68 -5.55 13.22
N GLU A 29 10.20 -5.84 12.03
CA GLU A 29 11.63 -6.16 11.87
C GLU A 29 12.52 -4.95 12.16
N LEU A 30 12.12 -3.75 11.77
CA LEU A 30 12.83 -2.52 12.13
C LEU A 30 12.83 -2.28 13.64
N ALA A 31 11.69 -2.46 14.30
CA ALA A 31 11.58 -2.33 15.77
C ALA A 31 12.48 -3.37 16.47
N ARG A 32 12.46 -4.62 16.01
CA ARG A 32 13.33 -5.69 16.53
C ARG A 32 14.83 -5.37 16.38
N ARG A 33 15.21 -4.61 15.38
CA ARG A 33 16.58 -4.10 15.17
C ARG A 33 16.90 -2.85 16.01
N GLY A 34 15.99 -2.41 16.87
CA GLY A 34 16.21 -1.28 17.78
C GLY A 34 15.98 0.09 17.14
N HIS A 35 15.22 0.17 16.04
CA HIS A 35 14.79 1.45 15.48
C HIS A 35 13.50 1.92 16.14
N SER A 36 13.34 3.24 16.27
CA SER A 36 12.06 3.86 16.63
C SER A 36 11.20 3.95 15.37
N VAL A 37 10.06 3.26 15.35
CA VAL A 37 9.20 3.15 14.16
C VAL A 37 7.85 3.77 14.41
N THR A 38 7.43 4.66 13.51
CA THR A 38 6.08 5.23 13.50
C THR A 38 5.41 4.95 12.17
N ILE A 39 4.18 4.43 12.18
CA ILE A 39 3.36 4.27 10.99
C ILE A 39 2.29 5.35 10.96
N LEU A 40 2.30 6.19 9.93
CA LEU A 40 1.19 7.07 9.62
C LEU A 40 0.25 6.35 8.65
N TYR A 41 -1.01 6.28 8.98
CA TYR A 41 -2.03 5.70 8.12
C TYR A 41 -3.23 6.63 7.91
N LEU A 42 -4.08 6.29 6.96
CA LEU A 42 -5.27 7.05 6.61
C LEU A 42 -6.47 6.11 6.60
N ASP A 43 -7.32 6.20 7.62
CA ASP A 43 -8.53 5.39 7.71
C ASP A 43 -9.68 6.20 8.34
N GLN A 44 -10.93 5.76 8.09
CA GLN A 44 -12.14 6.41 8.59
C GLN A 44 -12.31 6.25 10.11
N GLU A 45 -11.62 5.30 10.71
CA GLU A 45 -11.61 4.99 12.12
C GLU A 45 -10.21 4.78 12.66
N GLU A 46 -10.03 4.92 13.95
CA GLU A 46 -8.79 4.56 14.64
C GLU A 46 -8.84 3.09 15.04
N GLY A 47 -7.73 2.39 14.88
CA GLY A 47 -7.67 0.98 15.25
C GLY A 47 -6.37 0.31 14.88
N ASN A 48 -6.30 -0.96 15.20
CA ASN A 48 -5.13 -1.80 14.94
C ASN A 48 -5.21 -2.45 13.57
N PRO A 49 -4.07 -2.74 12.93
CA PRO A 49 -4.05 -3.55 11.73
C PRO A 49 -4.50 -4.98 12.03
N TYR A 50 -4.89 -5.70 10.99
CA TYR A 50 -5.23 -7.12 11.10
C TYR A 50 -4.05 -7.99 11.56
N PHE A 51 -2.84 -7.69 11.07
CA PHE A 51 -1.63 -8.41 11.43
C PHE A 51 -1.07 -7.92 12.76
N SER A 52 -0.46 -8.82 13.53
CA SER A 52 0.14 -8.50 14.83
C SER A 52 1.28 -7.49 14.68
N LEU A 53 1.13 -6.33 15.29
CA LEU A 53 2.11 -5.26 15.31
C LEU A 53 2.88 -5.28 16.64
N ASP A 54 4.20 -5.07 16.57
CA ASP A 54 5.05 -4.95 17.76
C ASP A 54 4.62 -3.75 18.60
N ARG A 55 4.60 -3.93 19.92
CA ARG A 55 4.15 -2.91 20.89
C ARG A 55 5.01 -1.64 20.88
N GLN A 56 6.24 -1.72 20.39
CA GLN A 56 7.15 -0.58 20.27
C GLN A 56 6.85 0.28 19.04
N VAL A 57 6.08 -0.22 18.06
CA VAL A 57 5.70 0.53 16.87
C VAL A 57 4.54 1.45 17.21
N VAL A 58 4.73 2.74 16.96
CA VAL A 58 3.69 3.75 17.14
C VAL A 58 2.85 3.85 15.87
N THR A 59 1.54 3.94 16.00
CA THR A 59 0.64 4.18 14.86
C THR A 59 -0.13 5.48 15.06
N GLU A 60 -0.32 6.26 14.00
CA GLU A 60 -1.12 7.49 14.03
C GLU A 60 -1.96 7.63 12.77
N ASN A 61 -3.27 7.74 12.95
CA ASN A 61 -4.21 8.06 11.87
C ASN A 61 -4.19 9.57 11.59
N ILE A 62 -3.80 9.97 10.38
CA ILE A 62 -3.72 11.40 10.04
C ILE A 62 -5.08 12.11 10.00
N LEU A 63 -6.20 11.37 9.93
CA LEU A 63 -7.55 11.95 10.00
C LEU A 63 -7.95 12.36 11.42
N PHE A 64 -7.23 11.86 12.43
CA PHE A 64 -7.56 12.06 13.84
C PHE A 64 -6.46 12.82 14.58
N LYS A 65 -6.83 13.49 15.65
CA LYS A 65 -5.94 14.11 16.63
C LYS A 65 -6.60 14.01 18.01
N ASN A 66 -5.90 13.42 18.97
CA ASN A 66 -6.44 13.16 20.31
C ASN A 66 -7.82 12.45 20.26
N HIS A 67 -7.92 11.40 19.46
CA HIS A 67 -9.14 10.59 19.24
C HIS A 67 -10.34 11.38 18.68
N ARG A 68 -10.11 12.56 18.11
CA ARG A 68 -11.14 13.34 17.44
C ARG A 68 -10.81 13.47 15.96
N GLN A 69 -11.77 13.19 15.10
CA GLN A 69 -11.60 13.39 13.67
C GLN A 69 -11.44 14.88 13.36
N VAL A 70 -10.27 15.24 12.82
CA VAL A 70 -9.91 16.63 12.49
C VAL A 70 -9.96 16.93 10.99
N ILE A 71 -9.97 15.88 10.16
CA ILE A 71 -10.12 16.01 8.71
C ILE A 71 -11.41 15.35 8.28
N SER A 72 -12.34 16.15 7.77
CA SER A 72 -13.57 15.65 7.18
C SER A 72 -13.32 15.11 5.77
N GLN A 73 -13.86 13.95 5.47
CA GLN A 73 -13.85 13.41 4.11
C GLN A 73 -14.83 14.14 3.17
N LYS A 74 -15.75 14.92 3.75
CA LYS A 74 -16.73 15.72 2.99
C LYS A 74 -16.10 17.05 2.59
N LEU A 75 -16.23 17.39 1.30
CA LEU A 75 -15.83 18.71 0.83
C LEU A 75 -16.72 19.80 1.44
N PRO A 76 -16.15 20.98 1.79
CA PRO A 76 -16.92 22.16 2.13
C PRO A 76 -17.88 22.54 1.00
N VAL A 77 -18.98 23.20 1.36
CA VAL A 77 -20.05 23.58 0.43
C VAL A 77 -19.52 24.32 -0.80
N PHE A 78 -18.65 25.30 -0.61
CA PHE A 78 -18.05 26.08 -1.72
C PHE A 78 -17.24 25.22 -2.69
N HIS A 79 -16.45 24.26 -2.19
CA HIS A 79 -15.70 23.33 -3.03
C HIS A 79 -16.63 22.35 -3.77
N ARG A 80 -17.76 21.98 -3.17
CA ARG A 80 -18.79 21.17 -3.82
C ARG A 80 -19.43 21.93 -4.97
N ILE A 81 -19.82 23.19 -4.77
CA ILE A 81 -20.39 24.05 -5.81
C ILE A 81 -19.38 24.23 -6.96
N TYR A 82 -18.14 24.59 -6.63
CA TYR A 82 -17.07 24.73 -7.63
C TYR A 82 -16.84 23.45 -8.41
N ARG A 83 -16.85 22.32 -7.75
CA ARG A 83 -16.76 20.99 -8.40
C ARG A 83 -17.89 20.75 -9.39
N GLU A 84 -19.13 21.07 -9.00
CA GLU A 84 -20.30 20.89 -9.89
C GLU A 84 -20.26 21.85 -11.09
N ILE A 85 -19.76 23.06 -10.93
CA ILE A 85 -19.53 24.01 -12.03
C ILE A 85 -18.50 23.45 -13.05
N LEU A 86 -17.47 22.75 -12.57
CA LEU A 86 -16.44 22.17 -13.44
C LEU A 86 -16.88 20.84 -14.08
N ARG A 87 -17.99 20.26 -13.65
CA ARG A 87 -18.46 18.94 -14.13
C ARG A 87 -18.71 18.87 -15.65
N PRO A 88 -19.29 19.90 -16.30
CA PRO A 88 -19.49 19.91 -17.75
C PRO A 88 -18.20 19.93 -18.56
N PHE A 89 -17.09 20.40 -17.95
CA PHE A 89 -15.78 20.53 -18.60
C PHE A 89 -14.93 19.24 -18.55
N GLY A 90 -15.51 18.15 -18.10
CA GLY A 90 -14.92 16.82 -18.11
C GLY A 90 -14.54 16.26 -16.73
N LEU A 91 -14.37 14.93 -16.66
CA LEU A 91 -14.11 14.20 -15.41
C LEU A 91 -12.80 14.58 -14.70
N LYS A 92 -11.86 15.23 -15.38
CA LYS A 92 -10.57 15.64 -14.77
C LYS A 92 -10.74 16.80 -13.77
N GLY A 93 -11.60 17.79 -14.08
CA GLY A 93 -11.81 18.94 -13.22
C GLY A 93 -12.35 18.63 -11.83
N PRO A 94 -13.47 17.90 -11.67
CA PRO A 94 -14.02 17.53 -10.38
C PRO A 94 -13.08 16.65 -9.52
N LYS A 95 -12.37 15.70 -10.15
CA LYS A 95 -11.37 14.88 -9.44
C LYS A 95 -10.21 15.71 -8.94
N HIS A 96 -9.75 16.68 -9.73
CA HIS A 96 -8.66 17.57 -9.36
C HIS A 96 -9.01 18.43 -8.14
N VAL A 97 -10.22 19.03 -8.08
CA VAL A 97 -10.67 19.80 -6.91
C VAL A 97 -10.62 18.97 -5.63
N ASN A 98 -11.12 17.73 -5.69
CA ASN A 98 -11.07 16.81 -4.55
C ASN A 98 -9.63 16.50 -4.14
N ALA A 99 -8.76 16.20 -5.09
CA ALA A 99 -7.37 15.83 -4.85
C ALA A 99 -6.58 17.00 -4.23
N VAL A 100 -6.74 18.22 -4.76
CA VAL A 100 -6.08 19.43 -4.22
C VAL A 100 -6.56 19.74 -2.80
N TYR A 101 -7.87 19.68 -2.55
CA TYR A 101 -8.42 19.94 -1.22
C TYR A 101 -7.90 18.92 -0.19
N LYS A 102 -8.00 17.63 -0.51
CA LYS A 102 -7.50 16.55 0.35
C LYS A 102 -6.01 16.65 0.55
N GLY A 103 -5.23 16.90 -0.52
CA GLY A 103 -3.79 17.08 -0.45
C GLY A 103 -3.39 18.14 0.56
N LYS A 104 -4.04 19.33 0.55
CA LYS A 104 -3.78 20.40 1.54
C LYS A 104 -4.06 19.96 2.98
N GLN A 105 -5.17 19.26 3.22
CA GLN A 105 -5.54 18.82 4.57
C GLN A 105 -4.58 17.73 5.09
N TYR A 106 -4.31 16.73 4.26
CA TYR A 106 -3.39 15.66 4.59
C TYR A 106 -1.96 16.17 4.76
N GLY A 107 -1.50 17.02 3.83
CA GLY A 107 -0.17 17.59 3.88
C GLY A 107 0.11 18.36 5.17
N ARG A 108 -0.85 19.18 5.64
CA ARG A 108 -0.75 19.86 6.93
C ARG A 108 -0.57 18.88 8.09
N ARG A 109 -1.40 17.83 8.15
CA ARG A 109 -1.29 16.81 9.21
C ARG A 109 0.00 16.01 9.12
N ILE A 110 0.41 15.63 7.92
CA ILE A 110 1.68 14.95 7.69
C ILE A 110 2.84 15.83 8.17
N SER A 111 2.83 17.14 7.84
CA SER A 111 3.86 18.09 8.30
C SER A 111 3.90 18.20 9.83
N GLU A 112 2.73 18.23 10.50
CA GLU A 112 2.66 18.19 11.98
C GLU A 112 3.27 16.89 12.54
N CYS A 113 2.98 15.74 11.91
CA CYS A 113 3.54 14.44 12.32
C CYS A 113 5.05 14.36 12.05
N LEU A 114 5.53 14.87 10.91
CA LEU A 114 6.96 14.94 10.62
C LEU A 114 7.71 15.75 11.68
N SER A 115 7.15 16.91 12.09
CA SER A 115 7.72 17.71 13.17
C SER A 115 7.66 17.01 14.54
N LYS A 116 6.55 16.31 14.83
CA LYS A 116 6.34 15.57 16.10
C LYS A 116 7.32 14.43 16.27
N TYR A 117 7.50 13.62 15.24
CA TYR A 117 8.29 12.38 15.29
C TYR A 117 9.74 12.56 14.86
N SER A 118 10.07 13.67 14.20
CA SER A 118 11.42 14.02 13.74
C SER A 118 12.15 12.82 13.10
N PRO A 119 11.61 12.22 12.03
CA PRO A 119 12.19 11.03 11.43
C PRO A 119 13.52 11.34 10.74
N ASP A 120 14.44 10.38 10.78
CA ASP A 120 15.68 10.41 9.98
C ASP A 120 15.43 10.03 8.52
N VAL A 121 14.39 9.21 8.28
CA VAL A 121 13.96 8.74 6.96
C VAL A 121 12.47 8.46 6.95
N VAL A 122 11.83 8.69 5.80
CA VAL A 122 10.44 8.31 5.55
C VAL A 122 10.39 7.19 4.51
N VAL A 123 9.62 6.15 4.81
CA VAL A 123 9.30 5.06 3.87
C VAL A 123 7.87 5.22 3.40
N ALA A 124 7.67 5.52 2.12
CA ALA A 124 6.36 5.61 1.50
C ALA A 124 5.97 4.26 0.91
N CYS A 125 4.80 3.72 1.25
CA CYS A 125 4.34 2.40 0.81
C CYS A 125 3.62 2.41 -0.56
N SER A 126 3.58 3.56 -1.23
CA SER A 126 3.02 3.69 -2.58
C SER A 126 3.40 5.03 -3.22
N PRO A 127 3.24 5.18 -4.55
CA PRO A 127 3.39 6.47 -5.24
C PRO A 127 2.53 7.58 -4.63
N LEU A 128 1.27 7.28 -4.28
CA LEU A 128 0.36 8.22 -3.63
C LEU A 128 0.88 8.65 -2.24
N SER A 129 1.42 7.71 -1.46
CA SER A 129 2.04 8.00 -0.17
C SER A 129 3.26 8.91 -0.32
N ALA A 130 4.11 8.66 -1.32
CA ALA A 130 5.25 9.52 -1.64
C ALA A 130 4.80 10.94 -2.02
N LYS A 131 3.75 11.06 -2.84
CA LYS A 131 3.17 12.36 -3.21
C LYS A 131 2.66 13.12 -1.99
N TYR A 132 1.92 12.49 -1.10
CA TYR A 132 1.42 13.15 0.11
C TYR A 132 2.54 13.59 1.06
N VAL A 133 3.57 12.78 1.21
CA VAL A 133 4.73 13.11 2.07
C VAL A 133 5.58 14.21 1.47
N ILE A 134 5.97 14.09 0.20
CA ILE A 134 6.94 14.98 -0.45
C ILE A 134 6.29 16.28 -0.90
N ALA A 135 5.18 16.20 -1.65
CA ALA A 135 4.58 17.38 -2.28
C ALA A 135 3.66 18.12 -1.30
N ASP A 136 2.74 17.41 -0.65
CA ASP A 136 1.73 18.00 0.20
C ASP A 136 2.27 18.25 1.62
N GLY A 137 3.00 17.30 2.20
CA GLY A 137 3.60 17.35 3.54
C GLY A 137 4.93 18.10 3.61
N ARG A 138 5.52 18.42 2.44
CA ARG A 138 6.79 19.17 2.32
C ARG A 138 7.93 18.55 3.12
N CYS A 139 8.03 17.21 3.09
CA CYS A 139 9.07 16.46 3.77
C CYS A 139 10.46 16.89 3.29
N GLN A 140 11.37 17.17 4.25
CA GLN A 140 12.74 17.60 3.97
C GLN A 140 13.77 16.50 4.24
N VAL A 141 13.36 15.41 4.89
CA VAL A 141 14.24 14.27 5.14
C VAL A 141 14.19 13.29 3.95
N PRO A 142 15.19 12.39 3.81
CA PRO A 142 15.17 11.39 2.75
C PRO A 142 13.88 10.57 2.75
N VAL A 143 13.27 10.44 1.58
CA VAL A 143 12.11 9.57 1.36
C VAL A 143 12.52 8.42 0.46
N VAL A 144 12.18 7.21 0.84
CA VAL A 144 12.31 6.01 0.02
C VAL A 144 10.91 5.48 -0.31
N LEU A 145 10.76 4.94 -1.50
CA LEU A 145 9.49 4.34 -1.94
C LEU A 145 9.61 2.82 -1.91
N MET A 146 8.68 2.17 -1.22
CA MET A 146 8.40 0.73 -1.33
C MET A 146 7.19 0.55 -2.24
N ASP A 147 7.42 0.12 -3.47
CA ASP A 147 6.34 -0.11 -4.44
C ASP A 147 5.92 -1.58 -4.39
N HIS A 148 4.65 -1.81 -4.06
CA HIS A 148 4.05 -3.13 -3.91
C HIS A 148 3.19 -3.56 -5.10
N ASP A 149 3.02 -2.67 -6.08
CA ASP A 149 2.19 -2.92 -7.26
C ASP A 149 3.01 -3.55 -8.41
N ASP A 150 2.30 -4.07 -9.40
CA ASP A 150 2.91 -4.45 -10.68
C ASP A 150 3.22 -3.17 -11.47
N CYS A 151 4.51 -2.81 -11.51
CA CYS A 151 4.96 -1.59 -12.17
C CYS A 151 4.61 -1.53 -13.67
N ASN A 152 4.45 -2.68 -14.34
CA ASN A 152 4.05 -2.69 -15.75
C ASN A 152 2.61 -2.18 -15.93
N ILE A 153 1.77 -2.39 -14.92
CA ILE A 153 0.36 -1.96 -14.93
C ILE A 153 0.22 -0.57 -14.28
N SER A 154 0.89 -0.34 -13.15
CA SER A 154 0.68 0.86 -12.34
C SER A 154 1.35 2.11 -12.94
N MET A 155 2.59 2.02 -13.42
CA MET A 155 3.36 3.17 -13.89
C MET A 155 2.67 3.99 -14.99
N PRO A 156 2.03 3.38 -16.02
CA PRO A 156 1.30 4.14 -17.04
C PRO A 156 0.07 4.90 -16.52
N LEU A 157 -0.43 4.52 -15.34
CA LEU A 157 -1.66 5.07 -14.74
C LEU A 157 -1.38 6.17 -13.72
N LEU A 158 -0.11 6.37 -13.33
CA LEU A 158 0.27 7.36 -12.34
C LEU A 158 0.02 8.79 -12.84
N SER A 159 -0.38 9.65 -11.92
CA SER A 159 -0.49 11.08 -12.17
C SER A 159 0.89 11.71 -12.31
N ARG A 160 0.94 12.89 -12.96
CA ARG A 160 2.18 13.66 -13.08
C ARG A 160 2.76 14.02 -11.70
N GLU A 161 1.89 14.33 -10.74
CA GLU A 161 2.27 14.68 -9.38
C GLU A 161 2.91 13.49 -8.63
N GLU A 162 2.38 12.27 -8.84
CA GLU A 162 2.97 11.05 -8.27
C GLU A 162 4.34 10.77 -8.87
N LEU A 163 4.47 10.82 -10.20
CA LEU A 163 5.75 10.64 -10.88
C LEU A 163 6.79 11.69 -10.44
N GLN A 164 6.39 12.96 -10.28
CA GLN A 164 7.27 14.02 -9.78
C GLN A 164 7.71 13.76 -8.33
N ALA A 165 6.83 13.24 -7.49
CA ALA A 165 7.18 12.87 -6.12
C ALA A 165 8.13 11.66 -6.09
N MET A 166 7.86 10.63 -6.88
CA MET A 166 8.73 9.47 -7.02
C MET A 166 10.14 9.87 -7.51
N GLY A 167 10.22 10.83 -8.44
CA GLY A 167 11.48 11.39 -8.93
C GLY A 167 12.33 12.09 -7.87
N LYS A 168 11.74 12.44 -6.73
CA LYS A 168 12.44 13.03 -5.57
C LYS A 168 12.78 12.00 -4.48
N CYS A 169 12.37 10.75 -4.63
CA CYS A 169 12.75 9.70 -3.70
C CYS A 169 14.25 9.41 -3.78
N LYS A 170 14.85 9.07 -2.65
CA LYS A 170 16.27 8.70 -2.58
C LYS A 170 16.55 7.42 -3.38
N PHE A 171 15.61 6.48 -3.32
CA PHE A 171 15.56 5.30 -4.18
C PHE A 171 14.13 4.72 -4.18
N ILE A 172 13.88 3.82 -5.12
CA ILE A 172 12.66 3.05 -5.24
C ILE A 172 12.99 1.58 -5.06
N GLN A 173 12.29 0.91 -4.15
CA GLN A 173 12.28 -0.53 -4.05
C GLN A 173 11.15 -1.07 -4.92
N VAL A 174 11.46 -2.10 -5.71
CA VAL A 174 10.50 -2.90 -6.47
C VAL A 174 10.63 -4.37 -6.08
N LEU A 175 9.57 -5.16 -6.30
CA LEU A 175 9.55 -6.56 -5.84
C LEU A 175 10.25 -7.52 -6.80
N LEU A 176 10.31 -7.23 -8.10
CA LEU A 176 10.82 -8.13 -9.14
C LEU A 176 11.82 -7.43 -10.06
N HIS A 177 12.82 -8.18 -10.54
CA HIS A 177 13.78 -7.69 -11.53
C HIS A 177 13.10 -7.20 -12.82
N SER A 178 12.00 -7.83 -13.24
CA SER A 178 11.20 -7.43 -14.41
C SER A 178 10.57 -6.04 -14.29
N PHE A 179 10.45 -5.47 -13.08
CA PHE A 179 9.90 -4.14 -12.85
C PHE A 179 10.93 -3.02 -13.01
N VAL A 180 12.23 -3.34 -12.94
CA VAL A 180 13.30 -2.33 -13.06
C VAL A 180 13.28 -1.60 -14.40
N PRO A 181 13.18 -2.26 -15.58
CA PRO A 181 13.19 -1.56 -16.86
C PRO A 181 12.04 -0.56 -17.00
N VAL A 182 10.81 -0.95 -16.65
CA VAL A 182 9.66 -0.06 -16.77
C VAL A 182 9.77 1.10 -15.78
N THR A 183 10.18 0.87 -14.54
CA THR A 183 10.40 1.95 -13.58
C THR A 183 11.44 2.95 -14.07
N LYS A 184 12.55 2.47 -14.62
CA LYS A 184 13.63 3.29 -15.20
C LYS A 184 13.21 4.05 -16.46
N MET A 185 12.27 3.55 -17.24
CA MET A 185 11.71 4.26 -18.39
C MET A 185 10.99 5.55 -17.98
N TYR A 186 10.28 5.54 -16.85
CA TYR A 186 9.58 6.71 -16.30
C TYR A 186 10.47 7.58 -15.41
N LEU A 187 11.44 6.98 -14.74
CA LEU A 187 12.28 7.61 -13.70
C LEU A 187 13.76 7.20 -13.89
N PRO A 188 14.42 7.66 -14.97
CA PRO A 188 15.76 7.22 -15.34
C PRO A 188 16.82 7.52 -14.28
N ASP A 189 16.70 8.65 -13.59
CA ASP A 189 17.70 9.14 -12.65
C ASP A 189 17.57 8.60 -11.22
N VAL A 190 16.42 8.00 -10.87
CA VAL A 190 16.19 7.48 -9.52
C VAL A 190 16.79 6.08 -9.38
N PRO A 191 17.61 5.81 -8.35
CA PRO A 191 18.08 4.44 -8.08
C PRO A 191 16.91 3.49 -7.82
N VAL A 192 16.95 2.30 -8.45
CA VAL A 192 15.92 1.26 -8.26
C VAL A 192 16.60 -0.01 -7.75
N TYR A 193 16.06 -0.54 -6.63
CA TYR A 193 16.55 -1.75 -6.01
C TYR A 193 15.46 -2.82 -5.98
N VAL A 194 15.83 -4.06 -6.23
CA VAL A 194 14.92 -5.22 -6.12
C VAL A 194 15.06 -5.80 -4.73
N ILE A 195 14.03 -5.62 -3.92
CA ILE A 195 13.97 -6.14 -2.55
C ILE A 195 12.59 -6.75 -2.36
N GLY A 196 12.53 -8.07 -2.15
CA GLY A 196 11.27 -8.78 -1.90
C GLY A 196 10.66 -8.45 -0.54
N ASN A 197 9.40 -8.79 -0.36
CA ASN A 197 8.74 -8.67 0.93
C ASN A 197 9.28 -9.70 1.92
N ILE A 198 9.24 -9.34 3.21
CA ILE A 198 9.59 -10.26 4.30
C ILE A 198 8.55 -11.39 4.31
N ALA A 199 9.04 -12.62 4.22
CA ALA A 199 8.22 -13.81 4.39
C ALA A 199 8.51 -14.45 5.76
N GLU A 200 7.46 -14.80 6.47
CA GLU A 200 7.61 -15.57 7.71
C GLU A 200 8.04 -17.00 7.38
N GLU A 201 8.92 -17.56 8.21
CA GLU A 201 9.34 -18.93 8.07
C GLU A 201 8.16 -19.88 8.36
N ALA A 202 7.91 -20.78 7.43
CA ALA A 202 6.79 -21.72 7.55
C ALA A 202 7.09 -22.75 8.65
N LYS A 203 6.20 -22.86 9.64
CA LYS A 203 6.29 -23.87 10.71
C LYS A 203 6.17 -25.31 10.20
N LYS A 204 5.53 -25.50 9.06
CA LYS A 204 5.37 -26.79 8.37
C LYS A 204 5.58 -26.59 6.88
N GLN A 205 6.33 -27.49 6.27
CA GLN A 205 6.59 -27.47 4.84
C GLN A 205 5.85 -28.64 4.16
N ALA A 206 5.21 -28.37 3.03
CA ALA A 206 4.65 -29.41 2.19
C ALA A 206 5.77 -30.12 1.42
N PHE A 207 5.60 -31.42 1.23
CA PHE A 207 6.49 -32.26 0.43
C PHE A 207 5.72 -32.82 -0.77
N PRO A 208 5.72 -32.13 -1.91
CA PRO A 208 4.91 -32.50 -3.08
C PRO A 208 5.22 -33.90 -3.64
N GLY A 209 6.45 -34.38 -3.48
CA GLY A 209 6.89 -35.69 -3.96
C GLY A 209 6.48 -36.89 -3.09
N LYS A 210 5.85 -36.69 -1.92
CA LYS A 210 5.33 -37.77 -1.11
C LYS A 210 3.95 -38.20 -1.62
N ALA A 211 3.77 -39.48 -1.85
CA ALA A 211 2.46 -40.04 -2.19
C ALA A 211 1.42 -39.66 -1.12
N LYS A 212 0.29 -39.16 -1.57
CA LYS A 212 -0.84 -38.73 -0.71
C LYS A 212 -2.10 -39.45 -1.16
N LYS A 213 -3.04 -39.64 -0.22
CA LYS A 213 -4.38 -40.14 -0.56
C LYS A 213 -5.22 -39.08 -1.30
N GLN A 214 -4.93 -37.81 -1.11
CA GLN A 214 -5.61 -36.70 -1.75
C GLN A 214 -4.61 -35.59 -2.06
N TYR A 215 -4.78 -34.96 -3.20
CA TYR A 215 -4.03 -33.79 -3.66
C TYR A 215 -4.94 -32.55 -3.62
N ILE A 216 -4.37 -31.42 -3.25
CA ILE A 216 -5.11 -30.16 -3.08
C ILE A 216 -4.47 -29.07 -3.93
N ILE A 217 -5.27 -28.43 -4.76
CA ILE A 217 -4.94 -27.18 -5.42
C ILE A 217 -5.48 -26.07 -4.53
N SER A 218 -4.59 -25.36 -3.85
CA SER A 218 -4.97 -24.27 -2.94
C SER A 218 -4.90 -22.92 -3.65
N CYS A 219 -6.01 -22.19 -3.65
CA CYS A 219 -6.08 -20.80 -4.10
C CYS A 219 -6.30 -19.88 -2.89
N VAL A 220 -5.32 -19.04 -2.56
CA VAL A 220 -5.37 -18.17 -1.39
C VAL A 220 -5.42 -16.71 -1.82
N GLY A 221 -6.41 -15.97 -1.37
CA GLY A 221 -6.56 -14.53 -1.66
C GLY A 221 -8.00 -14.06 -1.61
N SER A 222 -8.20 -12.73 -1.54
CA SER A 222 -9.54 -12.15 -1.57
C SER A 222 -10.35 -12.62 -2.78
N VAL A 223 -11.61 -12.97 -2.57
CA VAL A 223 -12.51 -13.34 -3.67
C VAL A 223 -12.83 -12.09 -4.47
N SER A 224 -12.31 -12.03 -5.70
CA SER A 224 -12.48 -10.84 -6.54
C SER A 224 -12.28 -11.19 -8.01
N HIS A 225 -12.91 -10.41 -8.90
CA HIS A 225 -12.76 -10.53 -10.35
C HIS A 225 -11.27 -10.52 -10.79
N ARG A 226 -10.43 -9.71 -10.13
CA ARG A 226 -8.98 -9.64 -10.41
C ARG A 226 -8.23 -10.94 -10.11
N LYS A 227 -8.68 -11.71 -9.11
CA LYS A 227 -8.07 -13.00 -8.72
C LYS A 227 -8.62 -14.18 -9.51
N ASN A 228 -9.78 -13.99 -10.17
CA ASN A 228 -10.37 -14.90 -11.15
C ASN A 228 -10.51 -16.35 -10.66
N GLN A 229 -10.98 -16.52 -9.43
CA GLN A 229 -11.23 -17.85 -8.86
C GLN A 229 -12.24 -18.67 -9.67
N GLU A 230 -13.18 -18.00 -10.34
CA GLU A 230 -14.17 -18.62 -11.23
C GLU A 230 -13.48 -19.43 -12.33
N LEU A 231 -12.43 -18.87 -12.96
CA LEU A 231 -11.68 -19.56 -14.00
C LEU A 231 -11.00 -20.84 -13.46
N LEU A 232 -10.49 -20.81 -12.23
CA LEU A 232 -9.91 -22.00 -11.59
C LEU A 232 -10.96 -23.09 -11.41
N VAL A 233 -12.15 -22.73 -10.92
CA VAL A 233 -13.25 -23.69 -10.72
C VAL A 233 -13.71 -24.26 -12.07
N GLU A 234 -13.89 -23.41 -13.08
CA GLU A 234 -14.27 -23.83 -14.42
C GLU A 234 -13.22 -24.77 -15.03
N ALA A 235 -11.95 -24.43 -14.96
CA ALA A 235 -10.87 -25.25 -15.48
C ALA A 235 -10.81 -26.63 -14.79
N PHE A 236 -10.91 -26.65 -13.46
CA PHE A 236 -10.88 -27.90 -12.69
C PHE A 236 -12.12 -28.75 -12.97
N SER A 237 -13.30 -28.18 -13.15
CA SER A 237 -14.52 -28.92 -13.47
C SER A 237 -14.39 -29.75 -14.74
N LYS A 238 -13.60 -29.31 -15.71
CA LYS A 238 -13.36 -30.00 -16.99
C LYS A 238 -12.49 -31.25 -16.84
N VAL A 239 -11.66 -31.31 -15.80
CA VAL A 239 -10.69 -32.40 -15.59
C VAL A 239 -10.95 -33.24 -14.32
N SER A 240 -11.82 -32.79 -13.43
CA SER A 240 -12.06 -33.39 -12.11
C SER A 240 -12.41 -34.90 -12.17
N LYS A 241 -13.14 -35.31 -13.19
CA LYS A 241 -13.48 -36.76 -13.39
C LYS A 241 -12.26 -37.64 -13.70
N GLN A 242 -11.20 -37.08 -14.28
CA GLN A 242 -9.95 -37.78 -14.60
C GLN A 242 -8.99 -37.78 -13.39
N PHE A 243 -9.18 -36.88 -12.45
CA PHE A 243 -8.33 -36.66 -11.26
C PHE A 243 -9.17 -36.70 -9.98
N SER A 244 -9.80 -37.83 -9.72
CA SER A 244 -10.73 -38.02 -8.59
C SER A 244 -10.08 -37.91 -7.21
N ASP A 245 -8.76 -38.00 -7.13
CA ASP A 245 -7.93 -37.85 -5.94
C ASP A 245 -7.47 -36.39 -5.71
N TRP A 246 -7.90 -35.44 -6.58
CA TRP A 246 -7.61 -34.04 -6.48
C TRP A 246 -8.83 -33.23 -6.05
N ASN A 247 -8.58 -32.19 -5.23
CA ASN A 247 -9.59 -31.20 -4.80
C ASN A 247 -9.06 -29.80 -5.02
N VAL A 248 -9.99 -28.85 -5.18
CA VAL A 248 -9.69 -27.40 -5.15
C VAL A 248 -10.21 -26.81 -3.85
N GLU A 249 -9.35 -26.10 -3.14
CA GLU A 249 -9.71 -25.36 -1.94
C GLU A 249 -9.43 -23.86 -2.16
N ILE A 250 -10.45 -23.04 -1.89
CA ILE A 250 -10.35 -21.57 -2.04
C ILE A 250 -10.43 -20.97 -0.65
N PHE A 251 -9.39 -20.22 -0.27
CA PHE A 251 -9.27 -19.53 1.00
C PHE A 251 -9.26 -18.03 0.76
N GLY A 252 -10.21 -17.30 1.37
CA GLY A 252 -10.29 -15.85 1.31
C GLY A 252 -11.70 -15.33 1.51
N GLY A 253 -11.81 -14.03 1.82
CA GLY A 253 -13.06 -13.30 2.03
C GLY A 253 -12.86 -11.83 1.71
#